data_2ba1e664b66f27b8658d4a213e035d9e
#
_entry.id   2ba1e664b66f27b8658d4a213e035d9e
#
_cell.length_a   1.000
_cell.length_b   1.000
_cell.length_c   1.000
_cell.angle_alpha   90.00
_cell.angle_beta   90.00
_cell.angle_gamma   90.00
#
_symmetry.space_group_name_H-M   'P 1'
#
loop_
_entity.id
_entity.type
_entity.pdbx_description
1 polymer ?
#
loop_
_entity_poly.entity_id
_entity_poly.type
_entity_poly.pdbx_seq_one_letter_code
_entity_poly.pdbx_strand_id
1 'polypeptide(L)'
;MQQLIASYLFQNKTCPLPGLGTLSVLHSGAEADFTNKSIASPKPFIQFTNIETDADGLLNYIAAAVDKSKSEVTEAFDKFCSTLKNDMATGKNVSLDHIGNLSVDAGGKFSFKPEELPSAFLQPVIAERVVHPEAEHQILVGDKETTNTLMTELLAPKSEIKEKWLIWAIVLGVLGLAMLVIYIFLLNGTTS
;
A
#
# COMPACT_ATOMS: atom_id res chain seq x y z
N MET A 1 19.44 13.80 30.56
CA MET A 1 18.11 13.19 30.63
C MET A 1 17.47 13.13 29.23
N GLN A 2 17.34 14.23 28.50
CA GLN A 2 16.69 14.29 27.18
C GLN A 2 17.27 13.29 26.17
N GLN A 3 18.60 13.18 26.04
CA GLN A 3 19.26 12.23 25.16
C GLN A 3 18.95 10.77 25.50
N LEU A 4 18.80 10.42 26.76
CA LEU A 4 18.44 9.07 27.20
C LEU A 4 16.98 8.76 26.85
N ILE A 5 16.07 9.73 26.97
CA ILE A 5 14.67 9.61 26.52
C ILE A 5 14.61 9.38 25.02
N ALA A 6 15.35 10.18 24.23
CA ALA A 6 15.41 10.01 22.78
C ALA A 6 15.95 8.63 22.38
N SER A 7 17.07 8.20 22.99
CA SER A 7 17.66 6.88 22.71
C SER A 7 16.71 5.75 23.06
N TYR A 8 16.04 5.83 24.21
CA TYR A 8 15.06 4.83 24.62
C TYR A 8 13.85 4.78 23.65
N LEU A 9 13.32 5.96 23.27
CA LEU A 9 12.20 6.07 22.34
C LEU A 9 12.50 5.41 20.99
N PHE A 10 13.67 5.69 20.43
CA PHE A 10 14.05 5.09 19.13
C PHE A 10 14.35 3.60 19.20
N GLN A 11 14.86 3.12 20.33
CA GLN A 11 15.11 1.69 20.54
C GLN A 11 13.83 0.88 20.79
N ASN A 12 12.96 1.40 21.69
CA ASN A 12 11.77 0.67 22.15
C ASN A 12 10.49 1.08 21.45
N LYS A 13 10.52 2.11 20.58
CA LYS A 13 9.37 2.67 19.85
C LYS A 13 8.32 3.36 20.73
N THR A 14 8.42 3.22 22.03
CA THR A 14 7.51 3.83 23.02
C THR A 14 8.34 4.37 24.20
N CYS A 15 7.97 5.54 24.69
CA CYS A 15 8.62 6.16 25.85
C CYS A 15 7.55 6.81 26.74
N PRO A 16 7.25 6.24 27.91
CA PRO A 16 6.33 6.83 28.87
C PRO A 16 6.97 8.04 29.58
N LEU A 17 6.18 9.09 29.73
CA LEU A 17 6.52 10.29 30.49
C LEU A 17 5.51 10.42 31.64
N PRO A 18 5.85 10.03 32.89
CA PRO A 18 4.93 10.05 33.99
C PRO A 18 4.29 11.42 34.21
N GLY A 19 2.98 11.46 34.39
CA GLY A 19 2.20 12.68 34.57
C GLY A 19 2.01 13.56 33.32
N LEU A 20 2.53 13.13 32.17
CA LEU A 20 2.40 13.83 30.90
C LEU A 20 1.66 12.95 29.86
N GLY A 21 2.13 11.72 29.66
CA GLY A 21 1.62 10.79 28.66
C GLY A 21 2.70 9.90 28.07
N THR A 22 2.50 9.44 26.83
CA THR A 22 3.42 8.50 26.17
C THR A 22 3.78 8.99 24.77
N LEU A 23 5.08 8.99 24.48
CA LEU A 23 5.62 9.18 23.13
C LEU A 23 5.72 7.84 22.41
N SER A 24 5.36 7.79 21.14
CA SER A 24 5.44 6.58 20.30
C SER A 24 5.97 6.90 18.92
N VAL A 25 6.86 6.05 18.40
CA VAL A 25 7.34 6.13 17.01
C VAL A 25 6.46 5.25 16.16
N LEU A 26 5.73 5.87 15.27
CA LEU A 26 4.83 5.22 14.31
C LEU A 26 5.36 5.41 12.89
N HIS A 27 4.79 4.68 11.95
CA HIS A 27 5.07 4.83 10.52
C HIS A 27 3.79 5.22 9.80
N SER A 28 3.88 6.16 8.87
CA SER A 28 2.79 6.45 7.93
C SER A 28 2.56 5.26 7.01
N GLY A 29 1.43 5.22 6.33
CA GLY A 29 1.26 4.31 5.19
C GLY A 29 2.21 4.69 4.04
N ALA A 30 2.45 3.74 3.13
CA ALA A 30 3.06 4.04 1.84
C ALA A 30 2.07 4.86 1.00
N GLU A 31 2.57 5.90 0.33
CA GLU A 31 1.74 6.76 -0.53
C GLU A 31 2.04 6.47 -1.99
N ALA A 32 1.01 6.11 -2.76
CA ALA A 32 1.13 5.90 -4.19
C ALA A 32 0.94 7.21 -4.94
N ASP A 33 1.96 7.63 -5.67
CA ASP A 33 1.88 8.74 -6.63
C ASP A 33 1.64 8.17 -8.04
N PHE A 34 0.41 8.18 -8.46
CA PHE A 34 -0.01 7.65 -9.76
C PHE A 34 0.51 8.50 -10.93
N THR A 35 0.78 9.79 -10.71
CA THR A 35 1.29 10.71 -11.73
C THR A 35 2.73 10.36 -12.09
N ASN A 36 3.56 10.16 -11.08
CA ASN A 36 4.97 9.83 -11.24
C ASN A 36 5.26 8.32 -11.25
N LYS A 37 4.20 7.49 -11.18
CA LYS A 37 4.31 6.02 -11.11
C LYS A 37 5.30 5.58 -10.04
N SER A 38 5.18 6.14 -8.86
CA SER A 38 6.07 5.86 -7.75
C SER A 38 5.28 5.60 -6.46
N ILE A 39 5.90 4.84 -5.57
CA ILE A 39 5.38 4.61 -4.22
C ILE A 39 6.40 5.19 -3.25
N ALA A 40 5.96 6.17 -2.47
CA ALA A 40 6.75 6.71 -1.38
C ALA A 40 6.76 5.72 -0.20
N SER A 41 7.94 5.53 0.36
CA SER A 41 8.10 4.64 1.53
C SER A 41 7.37 5.18 2.74
N PRO A 42 6.92 4.31 3.66
CA PRO A 42 6.40 4.70 4.96
C PRO A 42 7.41 5.59 5.71
N LYS A 43 6.96 6.76 6.16
CA LYS A 43 7.83 7.68 6.92
C LYS A 43 7.62 7.49 8.42
N PRO A 44 8.69 7.38 9.21
CA PRO A 44 8.56 7.37 10.65
C PRO A 44 8.16 8.76 11.16
N PHE A 45 7.29 8.81 12.14
CA PHE A 45 6.91 10.04 12.84
C PHE A 45 6.68 9.75 14.33
N ILE A 46 6.84 10.78 15.15
CA ILE A 46 6.61 10.66 16.59
C ILE A 46 5.21 11.18 16.89
N GLN A 47 4.46 10.39 17.63
CA GLN A 47 3.14 10.75 18.15
C GLN A 47 3.19 10.83 19.68
N PHE A 48 2.47 11.80 20.22
CA PHE A 48 2.23 11.92 21.65
C PHE A 48 0.78 11.59 21.98
N THR A 49 0.58 10.80 23.03
CA THR A 49 -0.75 10.47 23.56
C THR A 49 -0.80 10.76 25.05
N ASN A 50 -1.92 11.30 25.53
CA ASN A 50 -2.12 11.58 26.97
C ASN A 50 -2.46 10.31 27.77
N ILE A 51 -2.06 9.15 27.29
CA ILE A 51 -2.26 7.86 27.98
C ILE A 51 -0.98 7.56 28.74
N GLU A 52 -1.10 7.38 30.04
CA GLU A 52 0.02 6.94 30.87
C GLU A 52 0.23 5.45 30.72
N THR A 53 1.47 5.05 30.51
CA THR A 53 1.91 3.66 30.47
C THR A 53 2.99 3.44 31.51
N ASP A 54 3.26 2.18 31.84
CA ASP A 54 4.30 1.83 32.81
C ASP A 54 5.68 2.31 32.36
N ALA A 55 6.37 2.99 33.26
CA ALA A 55 7.70 3.56 33.03
C ALA A 55 8.85 2.68 33.51
N ASP A 56 8.57 1.51 34.07
CA ASP A 56 9.58 0.65 34.68
C ASP A 56 10.73 0.27 33.72
N GLY A 57 10.40 0.02 32.46
CA GLY A 57 11.38 -0.27 31.42
C GLY A 57 12.33 0.91 31.15
N LEU A 58 11.77 2.11 31.05
CA LEU A 58 12.55 3.34 30.86
C LEU A 58 13.45 3.64 32.09
N LEU A 59 12.90 3.51 33.28
CA LEU A 59 13.65 3.75 34.50
C LEU A 59 14.83 2.78 34.66
N ASN A 60 14.63 1.52 34.35
CA ASN A 60 15.71 0.53 34.37
C ASN A 60 16.78 0.83 33.30
N TYR A 61 16.36 1.27 32.09
CA TYR A 61 17.28 1.68 31.02
C TYR A 61 18.14 2.89 31.46
N ILE A 62 17.50 3.90 32.04
CA ILE A 62 18.22 5.09 32.52
C ILE A 62 19.16 4.71 33.67
N ALA A 63 18.73 3.87 34.62
CA ALA A 63 19.53 3.40 35.73
C ALA A 63 20.82 2.73 35.28
N ALA A 64 20.69 1.82 34.28
CA ALA A 64 21.83 1.15 33.69
C ALA A 64 22.77 2.11 32.93
N ALA A 65 22.20 3.10 32.23
CA ALA A 65 23.00 4.06 31.46
C ALA A 65 23.78 5.07 32.31
N VAL A 66 23.30 5.37 33.53
CA VAL A 66 23.91 6.38 34.42
C VAL A 66 24.67 5.71 35.58
N ASP A 67 24.60 4.39 35.70
CA ASP A 67 25.17 3.60 36.82
C ASP A 67 24.69 4.08 38.22
N LYS A 68 23.35 4.26 38.32
CA LYS A 68 22.68 4.69 39.56
C LYS A 68 21.57 3.72 39.95
N SER A 69 21.17 3.82 41.22
CA SER A 69 20.04 3.01 41.71
C SER A 69 18.72 3.42 41.04
N LYS A 70 17.81 2.48 40.85
CA LYS A 70 16.48 2.75 40.27
C LYS A 70 15.74 3.83 41.09
N SER A 71 15.87 3.87 42.42
CA SER A 71 15.22 4.84 43.28
C SER A 71 15.68 6.27 42.98
N GLU A 72 17.00 6.49 42.91
CA GLU A 72 17.56 7.81 42.56
C GLU A 72 17.15 8.28 41.17
N VAL A 73 17.11 7.34 40.21
CA VAL A 73 16.66 7.65 38.83
C VAL A 73 15.19 8.02 38.83
N THR A 74 14.35 7.29 39.54
CA THR A 74 12.92 7.60 39.64
C THR A 74 12.68 9.01 40.16
N GLU A 75 13.32 9.38 41.28
CA GLU A 75 13.20 10.74 41.83
C GLU A 75 13.69 11.83 40.86
N ALA A 76 14.84 11.58 40.21
CA ALA A 76 15.39 12.52 39.22
C ALA A 76 14.49 12.66 37.98
N PHE A 77 13.87 11.56 37.55
CA PHE A 77 12.99 11.54 36.40
C PHE A 77 11.64 12.20 36.70
N ASP A 78 11.04 11.92 37.85
CA ASP A 78 9.82 12.55 38.32
C ASP A 78 10.00 14.07 38.46
N LYS A 79 11.14 14.51 39.01
CA LYS A 79 11.50 15.91 39.07
C LYS A 79 11.64 16.53 37.68
N PHE A 80 12.25 15.82 36.74
CA PHE A 80 12.36 16.25 35.35
C PHE A 80 10.98 16.41 34.71
N CYS A 81 10.09 15.40 34.79
CA CYS A 81 8.73 15.46 34.26
C CYS A 81 7.91 16.60 34.92
N SER A 82 8.04 16.79 36.22
CA SER A 82 7.38 17.88 36.92
C SER A 82 7.88 19.26 36.47
N THR A 83 9.16 19.41 36.19
CA THR A 83 9.74 20.64 35.64
C THR A 83 9.17 20.91 34.23
N LEU A 84 9.12 19.90 33.36
CA LEU A 84 8.51 20.02 32.02
C LEU A 84 7.05 20.49 32.13
N LYS A 85 6.29 19.87 33.04
CA LYS A 85 4.87 20.21 33.26
C LYS A 85 4.69 21.66 33.73
N ASN A 86 5.53 22.11 34.65
CA ASN A 86 5.49 23.46 35.17
C ASN A 86 5.90 24.50 34.11
N ASP A 87 6.94 24.23 33.34
CA ASP A 87 7.36 25.09 32.23
C ASP A 87 6.25 25.24 31.18
N MET A 88 5.58 24.15 30.82
CA MET A 88 4.43 24.19 29.90
C MET A 88 3.23 24.94 30.52
N ALA A 89 2.97 24.78 31.81
CA ALA A 89 1.89 25.50 32.51
C ALA A 89 2.12 27.03 32.53
N THR A 90 3.37 27.47 32.47
CA THR A 90 3.73 28.91 32.33
C THR A 90 3.65 29.42 30.88
N GLY A 91 3.17 28.59 29.93
CA GLY A 91 3.04 28.94 28.54
C GLY A 91 4.34 28.83 27.72
N LYS A 92 5.38 28.19 28.28
CA LYS A 92 6.62 27.93 27.56
C LYS A 92 6.49 26.69 26.69
N ASN A 93 7.04 26.76 25.49
CA ASN A 93 7.29 25.58 24.67
C ASN A 93 8.52 24.85 25.17
N VAL A 94 8.38 23.57 25.45
CA VAL A 94 9.50 22.73 25.91
C VAL A 94 9.99 21.91 24.75
N SER A 95 11.23 22.14 24.34
CA SER A 95 11.90 21.36 23.31
C SER A 95 12.51 20.10 23.92
N LEU A 96 12.21 18.96 23.29
CA LEU A 96 12.88 17.69 23.52
C LEU A 96 13.76 17.39 22.30
N ASP A 97 15.08 17.32 22.55
CA ASP A 97 16.07 17.14 21.48
C ASP A 97 15.79 15.91 20.63
N HIS A 98 15.71 16.08 19.30
CA HIS A 98 15.45 15.05 18.31
C HIS A 98 14.07 14.39 18.39
N ILE A 99 13.17 14.92 19.21
CA ILE A 99 11.82 14.38 19.41
C ILE A 99 10.79 15.38 18.92
N GLY A 100 10.88 16.63 19.37
CA GLY A 100 9.93 17.68 19.03
C GLY A 100 9.63 18.62 20.18
N ASN A 101 8.58 19.41 20.06
CA ASN A 101 8.20 20.43 21.02
C ASN A 101 6.89 20.09 21.71
N LEU A 102 6.87 20.11 23.01
CA LEU A 102 5.70 20.00 23.87
C LEU A 102 5.22 21.38 24.29
N SER A 103 3.93 21.61 24.25
CA SER A 103 3.28 22.85 24.68
C SER A 103 1.92 22.54 25.31
N VAL A 104 1.31 23.51 25.94
CA VAL A 104 -0.08 23.46 26.40
C VAL A 104 -0.86 24.44 25.56
N ASP A 105 -1.99 23.99 24.98
CA ASP A 105 -2.88 24.84 24.22
C ASP A 105 -3.73 25.74 25.15
N ALA A 106 -4.46 26.68 24.57
CA ALA A 106 -5.35 27.57 25.31
C ALA A 106 -6.45 26.85 26.12
N GLY A 107 -6.71 25.60 25.83
CA GLY A 107 -7.67 24.73 26.54
C GLY A 107 -7.04 23.91 27.65
N GLY A 108 -5.75 24.08 27.96
CA GLY A 108 -5.03 23.33 28.98
C GLY A 108 -4.66 21.89 28.57
N LYS A 109 -4.78 21.55 27.30
CA LYS A 109 -4.40 20.23 26.79
C LYS A 109 -2.95 20.25 26.30
N PHE A 110 -2.24 19.15 26.52
CA PHE A 110 -0.92 18.97 25.96
C PHE A 110 -0.98 18.85 24.44
N SER A 111 -0.21 19.68 23.78
CA SER A 111 -0.01 19.70 22.34
C SER A 111 1.43 19.33 22.02
N PHE A 112 1.63 18.52 21.00
CA PHE A 112 2.96 18.05 20.60
C PHE A 112 3.18 18.33 19.12
N LYS A 113 4.30 18.97 18.81
CA LYS A 113 4.75 19.17 17.44
C LYS A 113 6.00 18.31 17.22
N PRO A 114 5.91 17.21 16.47
CA PRO A 114 7.06 16.35 16.22
C PRO A 114 8.15 17.08 15.43
N GLU A 115 9.39 16.69 15.66
CA GLU A 115 10.50 17.01 14.76
C GLU A 115 10.49 16.05 13.58
N GLU A 116 10.85 16.54 12.39
CA GLU A 116 10.94 15.68 11.21
C GLU A 116 12.11 14.72 11.35
N LEU A 117 11.79 13.42 11.30
CA LEU A 117 12.80 12.38 11.33
C LEU A 117 13.47 12.25 9.96
N PRO A 118 14.80 12.04 9.91
CA PRO A 118 15.50 11.91 8.64
C PRO A 118 15.00 10.70 7.85
N SER A 119 14.48 10.94 6.66
CA SER A 119 14.00 9.92 5.74
C SER A 119 14.94 9.66 4.56
N ALA A 120 16.19 10.11 4.67
CA ALA A 120 17.16 10.10 3.57
C ALA A 120 17.44 8.70 2.98
N PHE A 121 17.21 7.64 3.73
CA PHE A 121 17.39 6.26 3.27
C PHE A 121 16.14 5.63 2.66
N LEU A 122 15.01 6.33 2.70
CA LEU A 122 13.72 5.84 2.25
C LEU A 122 13.35 6.49 0.92
N GLN A 123 14.04 6.10 -0.14
CA GLN A 123 13.75 6.59 -1.48
C GLN A 123 12.44 5.99 -2.02
N PRO A 124 11.66 6.77 -2.79
CA PRO A 124 10.50 6.23 -3.49
C PRO A 124 10.92 5.15 -4.48
N VAL A 125 10.11 4.10 -4.60
CA VAL A 125 10.32 3.03 -5.58
C VAL A 125 9.39 3.24 -6.76
N ILE A 126 9.87 2.87 -7.95
CA ILE A 126 9.04 2.91 -9.16
C ILE A 126 7.98 1.82 -9.04
N ALA A 127 6.72 2.19 -9.26
CA ALA A 127 5.59 1.28 -9.26
C ALA A 127 5.11 1.06 -10.69
N GLU A 128 5.36 -0.11 -11.24
CA GLU A 128 4.79 -0.51 -12.52
C GLU A 128 3.51 -1.30 -12.30
N ARG A 129 2.51 -0.98 -13.11
CA ARG A 129 1.26 -1.75 -13.09
C ARG A 129 1.53 -3.13 -13.67
N VAL A 130 1.47 -4.14 -12.83
CA VAL A 130 1.49 -5.53 -13.30
C VAL A 130 0.13 -5.84 -13.93
N VAL A 131 0.11 -6.03 -15.23
CA VAL A 131 -1.08 -6.47 -15.96
C VAL A 131 -0.99 -7.99 -16.11
N HIS A 132 -1.93 -8.69 -15.52
CA HIS A 132 -2.10 -10.14 -15.70
C HIS A 132 -3.19 -10.35 -16.77
N PRO A 133 -2.82 -10.47 -18.05
CA PRO A 133 -3.81 -10.54 -19.14
C PRO A 133 -4.69 -11.79 -19.05
N GLU A 134 -4.19 -12.85 -18.43
CA GLU A 134 -4.91 -14.12 -18.27
C GLU A 134 -5.62 -14.26 -16.91
N ALA A 135 -5.50 -13.25 -16.03
CA ALA A 135 -6.19 -13.30 -14.74
C ALA A 135 -7.69 -13.14 -14.94
N GLU A 136 -8.45 -14.03 -14.32
CA GLU A 136 -9.90 -13.97 -14.33
C GLU A 136 -10.36 -12.84 -13.40
N HIS A 137 -11.08 -11.87 -13.97
CA HIS A 137 -11.64 -10.75 -13.26
C HIS A 137 -13.16 -10.73 -13.40
N GLN A 138 -13.85 -10.48 -12.31
CA GLN A 138 -15.29 -10.22 -12.37
C GLN A 138 -15.51 -8.83 -12.96
N ILE A 139 -16.34 -8.76 -13.98
CA ILE A 139 -16.76 -7.52 -14.63
C ILE A 139 -18.28 -7.43 -14.61
N LEU A 140 -18.80 -6.21 -14.43
CA LEU A 140 -20.23 -5.94 -14.50
C LEU A 140 -20.55 -5.47 -15.92
N VAL A 141 -21.39 -6.24 -16.62
CA VAL A 141 -21.86 -5.87 -17.95
C VAL A 141 -23.38 -5.68 -17.91
N GLY A 142 -23.81 -4.41 -17.89
CA GLY A 142 -25.17 -4.06 -17.55
C GLY A 142 -25.50 -4.45 -16.11
N ASP A 143 -26.53 -5.27 -15.91
CA ASP A 143 -26.97 -5.75 -14.58
C ASP A 143 -26.46 -7.18 -14.28
N LYS A 144 -25.57 -7.74 -15.08
CA LYS A 144 -25.06 -9.10 -14.92
C LYS A 144 -23.58 -9.10 -14.57
N GLU A 145 -23.25 -9.82 -13.51
CA GLU A 145 -21.86 -10.14 -13.19
C GLU A 145 -21.38 -11.24 -14.14
N THR A 146 -20.26 -11.03 -14.79
CA THR A 146 -19.59 -11.97 -15.68
C THR A 146 -18.09 -11.89 -15.50
N THR A 147 -17.32 -12.74 -16.16
CA THR A 147 -15.86 -12.69 -16.13
C THR A 147 -15.31 -12.21 -17.48
N ASN A 148 -14.11 -11.62 -17.43
CA ASN A 148 -13.41 -11.17 -18.64
C ASN A 148 -13.18 -12.32 -19.62
N THR A 149 -12.93 -13.55 -19.14
CA THR A 149 -12.71 -14.74 -19.94
C THR A 149 -13.97 -15.15 -20.70
N LEU A 150 -15.12 -15.21 -20.02
CA LEU A 150 -16.41 -15.48 -20.63
C LEU A 150 -16.80 -14.43 -21.67
N MET A 151 -16.51 -13.15 -21.40
CA MET A 151 -16.81 -12.08 -22.34
C MET A 151 -15.88 -12.14 -23.56
N THR A 152 -14.61 -12.49 -23.37
CA THR A 152 -13.68 -12.68 -24.47
C THR A 152 -14.11 -13.84 -25.37
N GLU A 153 -14.61 -14.94 -24.80
CA GLU A 153 -15.14 -16.09 -25.55
C GLU A 153 -16.41 -15.73 -26.33
N LEU A 154 -17.29 -14.94 -25.74
CA LEU A 154 -18.50 -14.44 -26.39
C LEU A 154 -18.20 -13.48 -27.55
N LEU A 155 -17.17 -12.66 -27.42
CA LEU A 155 -16.75 -11.67 -28.41
C LEU A 155 -15.76 -12.27 -29.43
N ALA A 156 -15.18 -13.44 -29.16
CA ALA A 156 -14.32 -14.11 -30.11
C ALA A 156 -15.13 -14.36 -31.39
N PRO A 157 -14.61 -13.98 -32.57
CA PRO A 157 -15.30 -14.28 -33.82
C PRO A 157 -15.52 -15.80 -33.87
N LYS A 158 -16.79 -16.20 -33.86
CA LYS A 158 -17.19 -17.59 -33.98
C LYS A 158 -16.43 -18.14 -35.17
N SER A 159 -15.55 -19.09 -34.93
CA SER A 159 -14.69 -19.66 -35.99
C SER A 159 -15.56 -19.89 -37.22
N GLU A 160 -15.21 -19.23 -38.33
CA GLU A 160 -15.93 -19.39 -39.58
C GLU A 160 -16.06 -20.88 -39.80
N ILE A 161 -17.27 -21.35 -39.72
CA ILE A 161 -17.61 -22.69 -40.19
C ILE A 161 -17.09 -22.68 -41.62
N LYS A 162 -15.95 -23.31 -41.88
CA LYS A 162 -15.46 -23.47 -43.25
C LYS A 162 -16.61 -24.03 -44.03
N GLU A 163 -17.26 -23.18 -44.80
CA GLU A 163 -18.46 -23.49 -45.52
C GLU A 163 -18.11 -24.57 -46.54
N LYS A 164 -18.42 -25.80 -46.20
CA LYS A 164 -18.20 -26.97 -47.08
C LYS A 164 -19.08 -26.90 -48.34
N TRP A 165 -19.97 -25.89 -48.43
CA TRP A 165 -20.82 -25.70 -49.57
C TRP A 165 -20.04 -25.49 -50.88
N LEU A 166 -18.90 -24.83 -50.81
CA LEU A 166 -18.03 -24.58 -51.95
C LEU A 166 -17.48 -25.91 -52.52
N ILE A 167 -17.16 -26.86 -51.66
CA ILE A 167 -16.72 -28.20 -52.08
C ILE A 167 -17.87 -28.92 -52.79
N TRP A 168 -19.08 -28.85 -52.24
CA TRP A 168 -20.27 -29.45 -52.86
C TRP A 168 -20.64 -28.76 -54.17
N ALA A 169 -20.49 -27.46 -54.28
CA ALA A 169 -20.73 -26.71 -55.52
C ALA A 169 -19.75 -27.13 -56.62
N ILE A 170 -18.47 -27.34 -56.31
CA ILE A 170 -17.47 -27.81 -57.26
C ILE A 170 -17.81 -29.25 -57.74
N VAL A 171 -18.15 -30.15 -56.82
CA VAL A 171 -18.50 -31.50 -57.11
C VAL A 171 -19.73 -31.54 -58.05
N LEU A 172 -20.78 -30.77 -57.76
CA LEU A 172 -21.96 -30.68 -58.65
C LEU A 172 -21.63 -30.08 -60.01
N GLY A 173 -20.77 -29.08 -60.05
CA GLY A 173 -20.30 -28.48 -61.31
C GLY A 173 -19.56 -29.47 -62.20
N VAL A 174 -18.64 -30.25 -61.62
CA VAL A 174 -17.91 -31.30 -62.38
C VAL A 174 -18.83 -32.37 -62.84
N LEU A 175 -19.80 -32.80 -62.02
CA LEU A 175 -20.78 -33.83 -62.39
C LEU A 175 -21.72 -33.38 -63.56
N GLY A 176 -22.14 -32.09 -63.51
CA GLY A 176 -22.92 -31.49 -64.62
C GLY A 176 -22.14 -31.41 -65.92
N LEU A 177 -20.85 -31.02 -65.81
CA LEU A 177 -19.98 -30.96 -67.00
C LEU A 177 -19.73 -32.36 -67.61
N ALA A 178 -19.53 -33.37 -66.77
CA ALA A 178 -19.38 -34.75 -67.20
C ALA A 178 -20.65 -35.27 -67.95
N MET A 179 -21.85 -34.99 -67.43
CA MET A 179 -23.10 -35.33 -68.07
C MET A 179 -23.26 -34.65 -69.44
N LEU A 180 -22.86 -33.37 -69.51
CA LEU A 180 -22.92 -32.61 -70.74
C LEU A 180 -21.99 -33.19 -71.83
N VAL A 181 -20.80 -33.60 -71.46
CA VAL A 181 -19.85 -34.26 -72.34
C VAL A 181 -20.40 -35.62 -72.86
N ILE A 182 -20.95 -36.43 -71.97
CA ILE A 182 -21.56 -37.72 -72.34
C ILE A 182 -22.75 -37.52 -73.31
N TYR A 183 -23.59 -36.50 -73.04
CA TYR A 183 -24.71 -36.16 -73.88
C TYR A 183 -24.27 -35.79 -75.32
N ILE A 184 -23.23 -34.91 -75.42
CA ILE A 184 -22.68 -34.53 -76.75
C ILE A 184 -22.08 -35.75 -77.49
N PHE A 185 -21.40 -36.63 -76.73
CA PHE A 185 -20.81 -37.83 -77.32
C PHE A 185 -21.87 -38.81 -77.86
N LEU A 186 -22.98 -38.99 -77.14
CA LEU A 186 -24.09 -39.79 -77.53
C LEU A 186 -24.85 -39.21 -78.79
N LEU A 187 -24.99 -37.87 -78.83
CA LEU A 187 -25.60 -37.20 -79.97
C LEU A 187 -24.74 -37.34 -81.25
N ASN A 188 -23.41 -37.14 -81.11
CA ASN A 188 -22.52 -37.26 -82.26
C ASN A 188 -22.25 -38.71 -82.69
N GLY A 189 -22.45 -39.68 -81.77
CA GLY A 189 -22.32 -41.10 -82.09
C GLY A 189 -23.52 -41.70 -82.81
N THR A 190 -24.68 -41.02 -82.90
CA THR A 190 -25.91 -41.46 -83.57
C THR A 190 -26.07 -40.90 -85.01
N THR A 191 -25.10 -40.06 -85.46
CA THR A 191 -25.13 -39.42 -86.78
C THR A 191 -24.05 -39.96 -87.72
N SER A 192 -23.55 -41.21 -87.51
CA SER A 192 -22.64 -41.88 -88.44
C SER A 192 -23.22 -43.17 -89.00
#